data_409a443cb576a7c7e321b7751f1faa47
#
_entry.id   409a443cb576a7c7e321b7751f1faa47
#
_cell.length_a   1.000
_cell.length_b   1.000
_cell.length_c   1.000
_cell.angle_alpha   90.00
_cell.angle_beta   90.00
_cell.angle_gamma   90.00
#
_symmetry.space_group_name_H-M   'P 1'
#
loop_
_entity.id
_entity.type
_entity.pdbx_description
1 polymer ?
#
loop_
_entity_poly.entity_id
_entity_poly.type
_entity_poly.pdbx_seq_one_letter_code
_entity_poly.pdbx_strand_id
1 'polypeptide(L)'
;GKMLSLSAGDVLLIDDTDREDFQPHAAHITEVRLDENIIRRYLESCGGNREADNTVSSGFIRVAFAHPALLRDVMHHLNSGGFVHPGFSEQMFFSCIAVFASKKGFLPLLLGGMLSVAGRVRHIICTDLSRQWKLRDVSSRLYMSESQLKKKLKEEGCSFTGVLLDVRMGYARRLLQARLPVNRVAAQCGYVSTSYFICVFRECFGVTPHRMLALQEHGQHKSEC
;
A
#
# COMPACT_ATOMS: atom_id res chain seq x y z
N GLY A 1 8.17 20.23 16.51
CA GLY A 1 8.06 19.62 15.19
C GLY A 1 8.75 20.50 14.16
N LYS A 2 9.55 19.91 13.29
CA LYS A 2 10.11 20.66 12.14
C LYS A 2 8.97 20.90 11.15
N MET A 3 8.69 22.15 10.83
CA MET A 3 7.78 22.48 9.73
C MET A 3 8.44 22.04 8.41
N LEU A 4 7.75 21.16 7.68
CA LEU A 4 8.16 20.73 6.35
C LEU A 4 7.40 21.56 5.31
N SER A 5 8.11 22.34 4.51
CA SER A 5 7.52 23.05 3.39
C SER A 5 7.62 22.16 2.14
N LEU A 6 6.49 21.80 1.55
CA LEU A 6 6.39 21.03 0.33
C LEU A 6 6.00 21.93 -0.83
N SER A 7 6.60 21.67 -1.97
CA SER A 7 6.32 22.39 -3.23
C SER A 7 5.62 21.44 -4.22
N ALA A 8 4.85 22.00 -5.14
CA ALA A 8 4.28 21.21 -6.24
C ALA A 8 5.40 20.52 -7.03
N GLY A 9 5.32 19.21 -7.14
CA GLY A 9 6.35 18.39 -7.80
C GLY A 9 7.34 17.70 -6.86
N ASP A 10 7.26 17.94 -5.57
CA ASP A 10 8.00 17.13 -4.60
C ASP A 10 7.48 15.72 -4.54
N VAL A 11 8.39 14.78 -4.49
CA VAL A 11 8.10 13.36 -4.30
C VAL A 11 8.74 12.89 -3.00
N LEU A 12 7.95 12.23 -2.18
CA LEU A 12 8.38 11.76 -0.87
C LEU A 12 8.31 10.24 -0.81
N LEU A 13 9.34 9.65 -0.25
CA LEU A 13 9.29 8.29 0.31
C LEU A 13 9.21 8.44 1.80
N ILE A 14 8.16 7.91 2.41
CA ILE A 14 7.88 8.01 3.85
C ILE A 14 7.66 6.62 4.44
N ASP A 15 7.98 6.46 5.71
CA ASP A 15 7.53 5.30 6.48
C ASP A 15 6.03 5.41 6.78
N ASP A 16 5.35 4.28 6.91
CA ASP A 16 3.91 4.24 7.21
C ASP A 16 3.59 4.88 8.59
N THR A 17 4.57 4.90 9.51
CA THR A 17 4.47 5.54 10.83
C THR A 17 4.35 7.07 10.74
N ASP A 18 4.97 7.69 9.73
CA ASP A 18 4.97 9.14 9.55
C ASP A 18 3.81 9.62 8.67
N ARG A 19 2.98 8.71 8.17
CA ARG A 19 1.87 9.00 7.26
C ARG A 19 0.85 9.96 7.83
N GLU A 20 0.57 9.88 9.14
CA GLU A 20 -0.42 10.73 9.81
C GLU A 20 -0.03 12.21 9.76
N ASP A 21 1.27 12.53 9.75
CA ASP A 21 1.77 13.89 9.64
C ASP A 21 1.39 14.58 8.31
N PHE A 22 1.10 13.77 7.27
CA PHE A 22 0.73 14.26 5.94
C PHE A 22 -0.78 14.25 5.66
N GLN A 23 -1.59 13.66 6.53
CA GLN A 23 -3.07 13.58 6.40
C GLN A 23 -3.74 14.95 6.19
N PRO A 24 -3.36 16.03 6.88
CA PRO A 24 -3.98 17.35 6.69
C PRO A 24 -3.87 17.88 5.26
N HIS A 25 -2.95 17.34 4.47
CA HIS A 25 -2.67 17.75 3.08
C HIS A 25 -3.14 16.72 2.04
N ALA A 26 -3.89 15.70 2.44
CA ALA A 26 -4.28 14.58 1.58
C ALA A 26 -4.98 15.01 0.27
N ALA A 27 -5.71 16.13 0.27
CA ALA A 27 -6.37 16.65 -0.92
C ALA A 27 -5.40 17.07 -2.05
N HIS A 28 -4.14 17.32 -1.72
CA HIS A 28 -3.09 17.80 -2.64
C HIS A 28 -2.00 16.75 -2.88
N ILE A 29 -2.14 15.55 -2.31
CA ILE A 29 -1.14 14.49 -2.35
C ILE A 29 -1.69 13.29 -3.11
N THR A 30 -0.93 12.78 -4.08
CA THR A 30 -1.16 11.47 -4.67
C THR A 30 -0.26 10.46 -3.95
N GLU A 31 -0.87 9.52 -3.23
CA GLU A 31 -0.17 8.49 -2.45
C GLU A 31 -0.16 7.17 -3.22
N VAL A 32 0.97 6.49 -3.25
CA VAL A 32 1.09 5.09 -3.70
C VAL A 32 1.73 4.28 -2.60
N ARG A 33 1.07 3.20 -2.21
CA ARG A 33 1.61 2.29 -1.20
C ARG A 33 2.50 1.24 -1.84
N LEU A 34 3.67 1.06 -1.27
CA LEU A 34 4.60 0.00 -1.60
C LEU A 34 4.33 -1.18 -0.64
N ASP A 35 3.86 -2.28 -1.17
CA ASP A 35 3.75 -3.51 -0.37
C ASP A 35 5.10 -4.24 -0.28
N GLU A 36 5.21 -5.12 0.71
CA GLU A 36 6.44 -5.88 0.98
C GLU A 36 6.88 -6.71 -0.24
N ASN A 37 5.94 -7.23 -1.04
CA ASN A 37 6.28 -8.02 -2.21
C ASN A 37 6.95 -7.15 -3.29
N ILE A 38 6.41 -5.95 -3.54
CA ILE A 38 7.00 -4.99 -4.48
C ILE A 38 8.39 -4.59 -4.02
N ILE A 39 8.57 -4.29 -2.73
CA ILE A 39 9.87 -3.92 -2.18
C ILE A 39 10.87 -5.06 -2.35
N ARG A 40 10.49 -6.29 -1.99
CA ARG A 40 11.35 -7.48 -2.13
C ARG A 40 11.77 -7.69 -3.57
N ARG A 41 10.82 -7.71 -4.51
CA ARG A 41 11.10 -7.91 -5.94
C ARG A 41 11.96 -6.81 -6.53
N TYR A 42 11.77 -5.55 -6.07
CA TYR A 42 12.65 -4.45 -6.43
C TYR A 42 14.08 -4.70 -5.95
N LEU A 43 14.27 -5.11 -4.70
CA LEU A 43 15.59 -5.42 -4.13
C LEU A 43 16.26 -6.59 -4.85
N GLU A 44 15.51 -7.65 -5.17
CA GLU A 44 15.98 -8.79 -5.98
C GLU A 44 16.42 -8.33 -7.38
N SER A 45 15.67 -7.45 -8.03
CA SER A 45 15.99 -6.92 -9.36
C SER A 45 17.26 -6.06 -9.36
N CYS A 46 17.62 -5.45 -8.23
CA CYS A 46 18.78 -4.60 -8.11
C CYS A 46 20.11 -5.35 -7.90
N GLY A 47 20.10 -6.70 -7.85
CA GLY A 47 21.34 -7.51 -7.87
C GLY A 47 22.24 -7.36 -6.65
N GLY A 48 21.70 -7.17 -5.44
CA GLY A 48 22.39 -7.38 -4.16
C GLY A 48 23.64 -6.53 -3.83
N ASN A 49 24.09 -5.66 -4.71
CA ASN A 49 25.39 -5.00 -4.57
C ASN A 49 25.26 -3.49 -4.24
N ARG A 50 24.47 -3.16 -3.21
CA ARG A 50 24.43 -1.80 -2.67
C ARG A 50 25.00 -1.81 -1.26
N GLU A 51 26.09 -1.11 -1.06
CA GLU A 51 26.61 -0.81 0.27
C GLU A 51 25.48 -0.14 1.07
N ALA A 52 25.08 -0.79 2.16
CA ALA A 52 24.09 -0.26 3.07
C ALA A 52 24.71 0.95 3.79
N ASP A 53 24.37 2.14 3.36
CA ASP A 53 24.60 3.34 4.13
C ASP A 53 23.70 3.29 5.38
N ASN A 54 24.27 2.87 6.50
CA ASN A 54 23.59 2.70 7.79
C ASN A 54 23.24 4.03 8.47
N THR A 55 23.28 5.15 7.78
CA THR A 55 22.84 6.43 8.33
C THR A 55 21.33 6.40 8.52
N VAL A 56 20.89 6.40 9.77
CA VAL A 56 19.47 6.60 10.13
C VAL A 56 19.06 7.98 9.59
N SER A 57 18.31 7.97 8.49
CA SER A 57 17.75 9.19 7.92
C SER A 57 16.48 9.56 8.68
N SER A 58 16.11 10.84 8.63
CA SER A 58 14.77 11.34 8.98
C SER A 58 13.71 10.41 8.35
N GLY A 59 12.57 10.19 9.02
CA GLY A 59 11.51 9.26 8.58
C GLY A 59 10.95 9.47 7.17
N PHE A 60 11.55 10.34 6.36
CA PHE A 60 11.20 10.55 4.95
C PHE A 60 12.41 10.95 4.10
N ILE A 61 12.32 10.66 2.80
CA ILE A 61 13.25 11.13 1.77
C ILE A 61 12.48 11.95 0.74
N ARG A 62 12.97 13.15 0.46
CA ARG A 62 12.42 14.08 -0.54
C ARG A 62 13.28 14.12 -1.79
N VAL A 63 12.62 14.09 -2.94
CA VAL A 63 13.22 14.29 -4.26
C VAL A 63 12.34 15.29 -5.05
N ALA A 64 12.97 16.28 -5.66
CA ALA A 64 12.29 17.08 -6.68
C ALA A 64 12.38 16.35 -8.02
N PHE A 65 11.24 16.14 -8.68
CA PHE A 65 11.17 15.43 -9.96
C PHE A 65 10.93 16.42 -11.09
N ALA A 66 11.69 16.29 -12.18
CA ALA A 66 11.65 17.24 -13.29
C ALA A 66 10.29 17.27 -14.03
N HIS A 67 9.57 16.15 -14.01
CA HIS A 67 8.27 15.99 -14.68
C HIS A 67 7.21 15.46 -13.70
N PRO A 68 6.77 16.28 -12.74
CA PRO A 68 5.87 15.83 -11.67
C PRO A 68 4.49 15.36 -12.19
N ALA A 69 4.02 15.93 -13.31
CA ALA A 69 2.77 15.53 -13.94
C ALA A 69 2.83 14.05 -14.40
N LEU A 70 3.89 13.67 -15.11
CA LEU A 70 4.08 12.29 -15.57
C LEU A 70 4.08 11.29 -14.40
N LEU A 71 4.82 11.61 -13.35
CA LEU A 71 4.88 10.73 -12.18
C LEU A 71 3.54 10.63 -11.48
N ARG A 72 2.78 11.73 -11.39
CA ARG A 72 1.42 11.74 -10.82
C ARG A 72 0.48 10.86 -11.63
N ASP A 73 0.54 10.91 -12.95
CA ASP A 73 -0.30 10.07 -13.82
C ASP A 73 0.03 8.59 -13.64
N VAL A 74 1.32 8.24 -13.57
CA VAL A 74 1.76 6.87 -13.26
C VAL A 74 1.22 6.43 -11.90
N MET A 75 1.38 7.24 -10.86
CA MET A 75 0.90 6.93 -9.51
C MET A 75 -0.63 6.79 -9.47
N HIS A 76 -1.35 7.63 -10.20
CA HIS A 76 -2.80 7.53 -10.31
C HIS A 76 -3.23 6.20 -10.95
N HIS A 77 -2.60 5.79 -12.04
CA HIS A 77 -2.86 4.50 -12.70
C HIS A 77 -2.53 3.32 -11.79
N LEU A 78 -1.43 3.36 -11.05
CA LEU A 78 -1.07 2.32 -10.08
C LEU A 78 -2.13 2.19 -8.97
N ASN A 79 -2.70 3.30 -8.51
CA ASN A 79 -3.78 3.30 -7.51
C ASN A 79 -5.12 2.81 -8.07
N SER A 80 -5.39 3.07 -9.36
CA SER A 80 -6.64 2.70 -10.02
C SER A 80 -6.71 1.22 -10.42
N GLY A 81 -5.68 0.43 -10.12
CA GLY A 81 -5.62 -0.99 -10.44
C GLY A 81 -4.45 -1.36 -11.34
N GLY A 82 -3.61 -0.40 -11.59
CA GLY A 82 -2.44 -0.58 -12.43
C GLY A 82 -2.78 -0.58 -13.92
N PHE A 83 -1.79 -0.92 -14.68
CA PHE A 83 -1.89 -1.03 -16.13
C PHE A 83 -2.45 -2.40 -16.52
N VAL A 84 -3.03 -2.51 -17.70
CA VAL A 84 -3.61 -3.75 -18.23
C VAL A 84 -2.64 -4.94 -18.16
N HIS A 85 -1.34 -4.67 -18.31
CA HIS A 85 -0.31 -5.70 -18.25
C HIS A 85 0.37 -5.70 -16.85
N PRO A 86 0.26 -6.80 -16.07
CA PRO A 86 0.82 -6.86 -14.71
C PRO A 86 2.32 -6.58 -14.63
N GLY A 87 3.11 -7.09 -15.58
CA GLY A 87 4.55 -6.84 -15.63
C GLY A 87 4.90 -5.37 -15.88
N PHE A 88 4.06 -4.63 -16.61
CA PHE A 88 4.25 -3.21 -16.81
C PHE A 88 3.97 -2.41 -15.54
N SER A 89 2.91 -2.76 -14.80
CA SER A 89 2.61 -2.15 -13.50
C SER A 89 3.77 -2.30 -12.52
N GLU A 90 4.39 -3.47 -12.48
CA GLU A 90 5.56 -3.73 -11.63
C GLU A 90 6.76 -2.85 -12.01
N GLN A 91 7.06 -2.73 -13.30
CA GLN A 91 8.15 -1.86 -13.76
C GLN A 91 7.88 -0.38 -13.43
N MET A 92 6.63 0.05 -13.47
CA MET A 92 6.26 1.40 -13.04
C MET A 92 6.46 1.60 -11.54
N PHE A 93 6.12 0.62 -10.70
CA PHE A 93 6.47 0.64 -9.27
C PHE A 93 7.98 0.74 -9.07
N PHE A 94 8.76 -0.09 -9.77
CA PHE A 94 10.22 -0.07 -9.66
C PHE A 94 10.80 1.29 -10.09
N SER A 95 10.26 1.90 -11.13
CA SER A 95 10.65 3.24 -11.57
C SER A 95 10.36 4.31 -10.51
N CYS A 96 9.19 4.25 -9.85
CA CYS A 96 8.86 5.15 -8.76
C CYS A 96 9.82 4.98 -7.56
N ILE A 97 10.20 3.76 -7.22
CA ILE A 97 11.15 3.48 -6.14
C ILE A 97 12.57 3.94 -6.53
N ALA A 98 12.98 3.71 -7.77
CA ALA A 98 14.32 4.03 -8.27
C ALA A 98 14.66 5.52 -8.21
N VAL A 99 13.66 6.40 -8.23
CA VAL A 99 13.84 7.86 -8.06
C VAL A 99 14.59 8.20 -6.78
N PHE A 100 14.44 7.38 -5.74
CA PHE A 100 15.07 7.57 -4.44
C PHE A 100 16.40 6.83 -4.28
N ALA A 101 16.75 5.97 -5.22
CA ALA A 101 17.84 4.98 -5.09
C ALA A 101 19.23 5.59 -4.82
N SER A 102 19.47 6.83 -5.24
CA SER A 102 20.72 7.57 -5.02
C SER A 102 20.76 8.35 -3.71
N LYS A 103 19.68 8.35 -2.94
CA LYS A 103 19.58 9.16 -1.72
C LYS A 103 20.08 8.40 -0.51
N LYS A 104 20.80 9.12 0.37
CA LYS A 104 21.21 8.57 1.66
C LYS A 104 19.99 8.14 2.48
N GLY A 105 20.09 7.03 3.17
CA GLY A 105 19.00 6.47 3.99
C GLY A 105 17.89 5.80 3.18
N PHE A 106 18.03 5.67 1.86
CA PHE A 106 17.04 5.00 1.02
C PHE A 106 16.81 3.55 1.41
N LEU A 107 17.86 2.75 1.50
CA LEU A 107 17.75 1.33 1.88
C LEU A 107 17.21 1.13 3.30
N PRO A 108 17.71 1.83 4.34
CA PRO A 108 17.14 1.74 5.67
C PRO A 108 15.65 2.09 5.72
N LEU A 109 15.22 3.13 5.02
CA LEU A 109 13.81 3.52 4.97
C LEU A 109 12.96 2.49 4.22
N LEU A 110 13.43 1.98 3.08
CA LEU A 110 12.74 0.96 2.30
C LEU A 110 12.61 -0.36 3.07
N LEU A 111 13.69 -0.77 3.76
CA LEU A 111 13.73 -1.98 4.58
C LEU A 111 12.95 -1.82 5.89
N GLY A 112 12.82 -0.60 6.42
CA GLY A 112 12.04 -0.31 7.62
C GLY A 112 10.60 -0.82 7.49
N GLY A 113 9.96 -0.58 6.37
CA GLY A 113 8.62 -1.11 6.07
C GLY A 113 8.56 -2.65 6.03
N MET A 114 9.64 -3.33 5.63
CA MET A 114 9.72 -4.80 5.64
C MET A 114 9.98 -5.36 7.05
N LEU A 115 10.73 -4.64 7.87
CA LEU A 115 11.07 -5.05 9.24
C LEU A 115 10.00 -4.69 10.25
N SER A 116 9.01 -3.86 9.89
CA SER A 116 7.92 -3.47 10.78
C SER A 116 7.09 -4.69 11.19
N VAL A 117 6.56 -4.64 12.41
CA VAL A 117 5.66 -5.70 12.90
C VAL A 117 4.37 -5.71 12.06
N ALA A 118 3.87 -4.55 11.67
CA ALA A 118 2.72 -4.42 10.77
C ALA A 118 2.98 -5.07 9.41
N GLY A 119 4.16 -4.89 8.82
CA GLY A 119 4.57 -5.56 7.58
C GLY A 119 4.59 -7.08 7.72
N ARG A 120 5.14 -7.61 8.82
CA ARG A 120 5.15 -9.04 9.11
C ARG A 120 3.73 -9.60 9.31
N VAL A 121 2.86 -8.85 9.99
CA VAL A 121 1.43 -9.19 10.16
C VAL A 121 0.74 -9.23 8.80
N ARG A 122 0.95 -8.21 7.97
CA ARG A 122 0.41 -8.12 6.61
C ARG A 122 0.84 -9.33 5.76
N HIS A 123 2.11 -9.68 5.81
CA HIS A 123 2.63 -10.85 5.09
C HIS A 123 1.93 -12.15 5.50
N ILE A 124 1.75 -12.38 6.81
CA ILE A 124 1.04 -13.56 7.32
C ILE A 124 -0.42 -13.59 6.84
N ILE A 125 -1.13 -12.46 6.89
CA ILE A 125 -2.52 -12.36 6.44
C ILE A 125 -2.63 -12.65 4.94
N CYS A 126 -1.69 -12.17 4.13
CA CYS A 126 -1.65 -12.39 2.69
C CYS A 126 -1.47 -13.86 2.30
N THR A 127 -1.00 -14.74 3.18
CA THR A 127 -0.87 -16.19 2.88
C THR A 127 -2.23 -16.85 2.64
N ASP A 128 -3.29 -16.34 3.27
CA ASP A 128 -4.66 -16.82 3.06
C ASP A 128 -5.66 -15.73 3.49
N LEU A 129 -6.11 -14.94 2.54
CA LEU A 129 -7.04 -13.83 2.77
C LEU A 129 -8.46 -14.27 3.12
N SER A 130 -8.84 -15.50 2.73
CA SER A 130 -10.15 -16.07 3.03
C SER A 130 -10.29 -16.52 4.48
N ARG A 131 -9.17 -16.81 5.14
CA ARG A 131 -9.11 -17.28 6.52
C ARG A 131 -9.61 -16.21 7.51
N GLN A 132 -10.34 -16.67 8.54
CA GLN A 132 -10.74 -15.84 9.69
C GLN A 132 -9.56 -15.65 10.66
N TRP A 133 -8.65 -14.74 10.30
CA TRP A 133 -7.48 -14.45 11.11
C TRP A 133 -7.86 -13.85 12.47
N LYS A 134 -7.34 -14.43 13.54
CA LYS A 134 -7.42 -13.90 14.90
C LYS A 134 -6.04 -13.39 15.32
N LEU A 135 -6.01 -12.45 16.23
CA LEU A 135 -4.77 -11.89 16.75
C LEU A 135 -3.81 -12.99 17.27
N ARG A 136 -4.35 -13.97 17.98
CA ARG A 136 -3.58 -15.12 18.50
C ARG A 136 -2.91 -15.95 17.41
N ASP A 137 -3.56 -16.10 16.24
CA ASP A 137 -3.02 -16.92 15.15
C ASP A 137 -1.77 -16.26 14.56
N VAL A 138 -1.78 -14.91 14.49
CA VAL A 138 -0.68 -14.11 13.97
C VAL A 138 0.42 -13.94 15.03
N SER A 139 0.06 -13.67 16.28
CA SER A 139 1.03 -13.54 17.38
C SER A 139 1.83 -14.82 17.58
N SER A 140 1.19 -15.99 17.52
CA SER A 140 1.86 -17.29 17.60
C SER A 140 2.88 -17.48 16.47
N ARG A 141 2.55 -17.10 15.23
CA ARG A 141 3.47 -17.18 14.08
C ARG A 141 4.65 -16.20 14.17
N LEU A 142 4.46 -15.10 14.89
CA LEU A 142 5.52 -14.11 15.14
C LEU A 142 6.32 -14.41 16.42
N TYR A 143 6.01 -15.50 17.13
CA TYR A 143 6.61 -15.84 18.41
C TYR A 143 6.46 -14.74 19.46
N MET A 144 5.29 -14.08 19.47
CA MET A 144 4.92 -13.00 20.39
C MET A 144 3.65 -13.37 21.18
N SER A 145 3.50 -12.79 22.37
CA SER A 145 2.19 -12.78 23.03
C SER A 145 1.24 -11.80 22.32
N GLU A 146 -0.07 -12.02 22.46
CA GLU A 146 -1.08 -11.08 21.90
C GLU A 146 -0.89 -9.65 22.42
N SER A 147 -0.53 -9.52 23.70
CA SER A 147 -0.27 -8.22 24.33
C SER A 147 0.95 -7.51 23.73
N GLN A 148 2.03 -8.27 23.51
CA GLN A 148 3.23 -7.73 22.84
C GLN A 148 2.94 -7.30 21.41
N LEU A 149 2.20 -8.13 20.66
CA LEU A 149 1.82 -7.79 19.28
C LEU A 149 0.95 -6.52 19.23
N LYS A 150 -0.07 -6.42 20.10
CA LYS A 150 -0.90 -5.21 20.20
C LYS A 150 -0.08 -3.97 20.53
N LYS A 151 0.85 -4.07 21.50
CA LYS A 151 1.70 -2.96 21.91
C LYS A 151 2.57 -2.49 20.74
N LYS A 152 3.26 -3.42 20.06
CA LYS A 152 4.14 -3.07 18.93
C LYS A 152 3.37 -2.47 17.75
N LEU A 153 2.19 -3.03 17.38
CA LEU A 153 1.34 -2.44 16.36
C LEU A 153 0.87 -1.03 16.74
N LYS A 154 0.55 -0.80 18.02
CA LYS A 154 0.19 0.53 18.51
C LYS A 154 1.36 1.52 18.45
N GLU A 155 2.57 1.08 18.75
CA GLU A 155 3.82 1.86 18.61
C GLU A 155 4.07 2.25 17.14
N GLU A 156 3.63 1.40 16.18
CA GLU A 156 3.67 1.67 14.74
C GLU A 156 2.40 2.39 14.22
N GLY A 157 1.59 2.99 15.11
CA GLY A 157 0.40 3.76 14.75
C GLY A 157 -0.76 2.94 14.18
N CYS A 158 -0.75 1.61 14.30
CA CYS A 158 -1.75 0.74 13.69
C CYS A 158 -2.36 -0.27 14.67
N SER A 159 -3.38 -1.00 14.22
CA SER A 159 -4.00 -2.10 14.95
C SER A 159 -4.09 -3.35 14.07
N PHE A 160 -4.16 -4.53 14.69
CA PHE A 160 -4.37 -5.78 13.96
C PHE A 160 -5.62 -5.74 13.06
N THR A 161 -6.72 -5.20 13.58
CA THR A 161 -7.98 -5.08 12.82
C THR A 161 -7.81 -4.11 11.64
N GLY A 162 -7.09 -3.01 11.84
CA GLY A 162 -6.77 -2.04 10.77
C GLY A 162 -5.93 -2.68 9.67
N VAL A 163 -4.85 -3.37 10.05
CA VAL A 163 -3.99 -4.07 9.06
C VAL A 163 -4.78 -5.15 8.30
N LEU A 164 -5.62 -5.93 8.98
CA LEU A 164 -6.46 -6.95 8.34
C LEU A 164 -7.46 -6.33 7.37
N LEU A 165 -8.08 -5.21 7.77
CA LEU A 165 -9.03 -4.48 6.94
C LEU A 165 -8.34 -3.93 5.67
N ASP A 166 -7.22 -3.26 5.83
CA ASP A 166 -6.45 -2.67 4.72
C ASP A 166 -6.06 -3.72 3.68
N VAL A 167 -5.54 -4.86 4.15
CA VAL A 167 -5.11 -5.95 3.26
C VAL A 167 -6.30 -6.53 2.50
N ARG A 168 -7.41 -6.82 3.18
CA ARG A 168 -8.62 -7.37 2.58
C ARG A 168 -9.25 -6.41 1.57
N MET A 169 -9.35 -5.13 1.91
CA MET A 169 -9.95 -4.11 1.05
C MET A 169 -9.08 -3.79 -0.16
N GLY A 170 -7.76 -3.73 0.02
CA GLY A 170 -6.83 -3.59 -1.10
C GLY A 170 -6.92 -4.75 -2.10
N TYR A 171 -7.06 -5.99 -1.59
CA TYR A 171 -7.26 -7.16 -2.44
C TYR A 171 -8.64 -7.16 -3.11
N ALA A 172 -9.69 -6.83 -2.38
CA ALA A 172 -11.05 -6.71 -2.91
C ALA A 172 -11.12 -5.74 -4.08
N ARG A 173 -10.48 -4.57 -3.97
CA ARG A 173 -10.41 -3.58 -5.05
C ARG A 173 -9.78 -4.18 -6.31
N ARG A 174 -8.66 -4.91 -6.19
CA ARG A 174 -7.99 -5.57 -7.33
C ARG A 174 -8.88 -6.62 -8.00
N LEU A 175 -9.58 -7.44 -7.20
CA LEU A 175 -10.48 -8.46 -7.74
C LEU A 175 -11.70 -7.85 -8.47
N LEU A 176 -12.25 -6.75 -7.95
CA LEU A 176 -13.32 -6.00 -8.62
C LEU A 176 -12.82 -5.40 -9.94
N GLN A 177 -11.62 -4.86 -9.96
CA GLN A 177 -11.00 -4.35 -11.19
C GLN A 177 -10.79 -5.45 -12.24
N ALA A 178 -10.51 -6.68 -11.81
CA ALA A 178 -10.50 -7.87 -12.65
C ALA A 178 -11.92 -8.40 -12.98
N ARG A 179 -12.98 -7.62 -12.67
CA ARG A 179 -14.39 -7.91 -12.95
C ARG A 179 -14.93 -9.18 -12.31
N LEU A 180 -14.36 -9.62 -11.19
CA LEU A 180 -14.94 -10.73 -10.45
C LEU A 180 -16.29 -10.32 -9.82
N PRO A 181 -17.27 -11.24 -9.75
CA PRO A 181 -18.56 -11.01 -9.10
C PRO A 181 -18.37 -10.66 -7.61
N VAL A 182 -19.15 -9.68 -7.12
CA VAL A 182 -19.03 -9.13 -5.76
C VAL A 182 -19.12 -10.19 -4.65
N ASN A 183 -19.98 -11.20 -4.82
CA ASN A 183 -20.12 -12.32 -3.88
C ASN A 183 -18.84 -13.17 -3.84
N ARG A 184 -18.19 -13.43 -4.98
CA ARG A 184 -16.90 -14.14 -5.03
C ARG A 184 -15.79 -13.31 -4.40
N VAL A 185 -15.76 -12.01 -4.66
CA VAL A 185 -14.81 -11.10 -4.04
C VAL A 185 -14.95 -11.11 -2.53
N ALA A 186 -16.18 -11.00 -2.01
CA ALA A 186 -16.45 -11.07 -0.58
C ALA A 186 -15.89 -12.36 0.05
N ALA A 187 -16.18 -13.51 -0.55
CA ALA A 187 -15.72 -14.82 -0.07
C ALA A 187 -14.18 -14.93 -0.09
N GLN A 188 -13.53 -14.53 -1.19
CA GLN A 188 -12.07 -14.57 -1.30
C GLN A 188 -11.36 -13.62 -0.34
N CYS A 189 -12.03 -12.53 0.08
CA CYS A 189 -11.54 -11.60 1.09
C CYS A 189 -11.92 -12.02 2.52
N GLY A 190 -12.47 -13.22 2.72
CA GLY A 190 -12.80 -13.76 4.05
C GLY A 190 -14.05 -13.17 4.67
N TYR A 191 -15.00 -12.67 3.88
CA TYR A 191 -16.30 -12.22 4.36
C TYR A 191 -17.36 -13.30 4.13
N VAL A 192 -17.98 -13.73 5.21
CA VAL A 192 -19.10 -14.72 5.17
C VAL A 192 -20.37 -14.07 4.60
N SER A 193 -20.59 -12.78 4.91
CA SER A 193 -21.76 -12.03 4.45
C SER A 193 -21.35 -11.03 3.38
N THR A 194 -21.89 -11.18 2.17
CA THR A 194 -21.71 -10.22 1.08
C THR A 194 -22.28 -8.85 1.42
N SER A 195 -23.41 -8.79 2.13
CA SER A 195 -24.02 -7.52 2.56
C SER A 195 -23.11 -6.76 3.51
N TYR A 196 -22.52 -7.46 4.49
CA TYR A 196 -21.57 -6.85 5.41
C TYR A 196 -20.30 -6.38 4.66
N PHE A 197 -19.80 -7.19 3.74
CA PHE A 197 -18.68 -6.79 2.87
C PHE A 197 -18.96 -5.48 2.12
N ILE A 198 -20.17 -5.34 1.52
CA ILE A 198 -20.55 -4.14 0.79
C ILE A 198 -20.55 -2.90 1.70
N CYS A 199 -21.03 -3.04 2.95
CA CYS A 199 -20.99 -1.94 3.93
C CYS A 199 -19.56 -1.53 4.25
N VAL A 200 -18.69 -2.49 4.61
CA VAL A 200 -17.28 -2.24 4.93
C VAL A 200 -16.55 -1.62 3.74
N PHE A 201 -16.78 -2.15 2.55
CA PHE A 201 -16.17 -1.62 1.32
C PHE A 201 -16.56 -0.16 1.07
N ARG A 202 -17.85 0.17 1.26
CA ARG A 202 -18.34 1.55 1.12
C ARG A 202 -17.73 2.48 2.18
N GLU A 203 -17.54 2.01 3.41
CA GLU A 203 -16.88 2.78 4.46
C GLU A 203 -15.43 3.09 4.09
N CYS A 204 -14.71 2.13 3.54
CA CYS A 204 -13.30 2.30 3.16
C CYS A 204 -13.08 3.16 1.90
N PHE A 205 -13.97 3.05 0.91
CA PHE A 205 -13.76 3.68 -0.41
C PHE A 205 -14.78 4.76 -0.77
N GLY A 206 -15.75 5.03 0.09
CA GLY A 206 -16.81 6.01 -0.15
C GLY A 206 -17.87 5.58 -1.20
N VAL A 207 -17.64 4.46 -1.90
CA VAL A 207 -18.54 3.93 -2.94
C VAL A 207 -18.76 2.43 -2.75
N THR A 208 -19.91 1.92 -3.20
CA THR A 208 -20.18 0.48 -3.18
C THR A 208 -19.36 -0.24 -4.26
N PRO A 209 -19.11 -1.57 -4.11
CA PRO A 209 -18.42 -2.37 -5.13
C PRO A 209 -19.08 -2.26 -6.51
N HIS A 210 -20.40 -2.32 -6.58
CA HIS A 210 -21.16 -2.19 -7.84
C HIS A 210 -20.97 -0.81 -8.49
N ARG A 211 -21.00 0.25 -7.70
CA ARG A 211 -20.78 1.61 -8.21
C ARG A 211 -19.35 1.80 -8.72
N MET A 212 -18.36 1.19 -8.04
CA MET A 212 -16.97 1.22 -8.50
C MET A 212 -16.82 0.56 -9.87
N LEU A 213 -17.47 -0.60 -10.10
CA LEU A 213 -17.47 -1.27 -11.39
C LEU A 213 -18.14 -0.43 -12.49
N ALA A 214 -19.29 0.19 -12.19
CA ALA A 214 -20.01 1.05 -13.15
C ALA A 214 -19.19 2.29 -13.56
N LEU A 215 -18.45 2.90 -12.65
CA LEU A 215 -17.60 4.05 -12.95
C LEU A 215 -16.44 3.67 -13.90
N GLN A 216 -15.94 2.45 -13.83
CA GLN A 216 -14.91 1.95 -14.74
C GLN A 216 -15.45 1.73 -16.18
N GLU A 217 -16.71 1.35 -16.33
CA GLU A 217 -17.35 1.19 -17.65
C GLU A 217 -17.53 2.52 -18.37
N HIS A 218 -17.90 3.57 -17.64
CA HIS A 218 -18.08 4.91 -18.22
C HIS A 218 -16.76 5.61 -18.55
N GLY A 219 -15.64 5.22 -17.90
CA GLY A 219 -14.31 5.75 -18.20
C GLY A 219 -13.72 5.20 -19.50
N GLN A 220 -14.04 3.96 -19.87
CA GLN A 220 -13.52 3.32 -21.09
C GLN A 220 -14.23 3.79 -22.37
N HIS A 221 -15.51 4.17 -22.29
CA HIS A 221 -16.26 4.65 -23.46
C HIS A 221 -15.91 6.09 -23.92
N LYS A 222 -15.17 6.84 -23.10
CA LYS A 222 -14.71 8.21 -23.47
C LYS A 222 -13.36 8.26 -24.17
N SER A 223 -12.67 7.14 -24.30
CA SER A 223 -11.35 7.06 -24.94
C SER A 223 -11.40 6.51 -26.37
N GLU A 224 -12.58 6.16 -26.88
CA GLU A 224 -12.79 5.61 -28.23
C GLU A 224 -13.61 6.53 -29.17
N CYS A 225 -13.68 7.84 -28.84
CA CYS A 225 -14.24 8.86 -29.76
C CYS A 225 -13.21 9.93 -30.08
#